data_f995ffffaa5047db10bf5331c87d8da8
#
_entry.id   f995ffffaa5047db10bf5331c87d8da8
#
_cell.length_a   1.000
_cell.length_b   1.000
_cell.length_c   1.000
_cell.angle_alpha   90.00
_cell.angle_beta   90.00
_cell.angle_gamma   90.00
#
_symmetry.space_group_name_H-M   'P 1'
#
loop_
_entity.id
_entity.type
_entity.pdbx_description
1 polymer ?
#
loop_
_entity_poly.entity_id
_entity_poly.type
_entity_poly.pdbx_seq_one_letter_code
_entity_poly.pdbx_strand_id
1 'polypeptide(L)'
;MRNITRFISSGRFLPTATVVAVYIGANQFVDLPGLWGVSTLIFFPLLALFGLQSWGQIFGNIFVRLKHRFNLPSKENYTNKTAYILPFTGKWTVFNGGVTKTLSHSWGQISQRYAYDFIAFDDNGDVFEGGKYDGTINTKPENYFCHGRDVIAAADGVVVAVKDKYPDSRTTGLRGFCDAWDIRGNFVVIRHNEGEYSLSAHLLPKSVIVKVGDTVKQGDIVGKCGNSGNSTEPHLHWQLQNGKNFFLSAGLPVLFSEIAAEDSQSYTLWHEKMGVKPRTSEGNLEVVGDKTYIGRGLDVENRGG
;
A
#
# COMPACT_ATOMS: atom_id res chain seq x y z
N MET A 1 -15.17 22.56 -8.49
CA MET A 1 -15.46 21.21 -9.00
C MET A 1 -14.32 20.22 -8.76
N ARG A 2 -13.03 20.54 -9.05
CA ARG A 2 -11.88 19.62 -8.83
C ARG A 2 -11.69 19.11 -7.39
N ASN A 3 -12.03 19.90 -6.37
CA ASN A 3 -11.88 19.51 -4.95
C ASN A 3 -13.00 18.59 -4.46
N ILE A 4 -14.19 18.69 -5.03
CA ILE A 4 -15.34 17.85 -4.70
C ILE A 4 -15.13 16.43 -5.27
N THR A 5 -14.69 16.32 -6.52
CA THR A 5 -14.37 15.03 -7.13
C THR A 5 -13.23 14.29 -6.40
N ARG A 6 -12.26 15.01 -5.87
CA ARG A 6 -11.15 14.45 -5.09
C ARG A 6 -11.60 13.90 -3.72
N PHE A 7 -12.44 14.65 -3.01
CA PHE A 7 -13.04 14.20 -1.74
C PHE A 7 -13.90 12.96 -1.95
N ILE A 8 -14.58 12.90 -3.05
CA ILE A 8 -15.54 11.87 -3.43
C ILE A 8 -14.86 10.56 -3.85
N SER A 9 -13.66 10.62 -4.46
CA SER A 9 -12.93 9.43 -4.96
C SER A 9 -12.11 8.70 -3.89
N SER A 10 -12.04 9.23 -2.67
CA SER A 10 -11.15 8.73 -1.61
C SER A 10 -11.54 7.39 -0.99
N GLY A 11 -12.45 6.62 -1.55
CA GLY A 11 -12.72 5.24 -1.14
C GLY A 11 -12.97 5.01 0.37
N ARG A 12 -13.23 6.05 1.15
CA ARG A 12 -13.42 5.97 2.60
C ARG A 12 -14.76 5.34 2.91
N PHE A 13 -14.73 4.14 3.43
CA PHE A 13 -15.92 3.48 3.98
C PHE A 13 -16.61 4.33 5.05
N LEU A 14 -15.84 5.01 5.90
CA LEU A 14 -16.38 5.84 6.98
C LEU A 14 -17.20 7.05 6.49
N PRO A 15 -16.74 7.88 5.54
CA PRO A 15 -17.57 8.94 4.97
C PRO A 15 -18.79 8.41 4.23
N THR A 16 -18.65 7.29 3.53
CA THR A 16 -19.79 6.66 2.83
C THR A 16 -20.85 6.18 3.83
N ALA A 17 -20.42 5.50 4.90
CA ALA A 17 -21.30 5.06 5.97
C ALA A 17 -21.94 6.25 6.71
N THR A 18 -21.19 7.33 6.95
CA THR A 18 -21.70 8.56 7.57
C THR A 18 -22.73 9.24 6.66
N VAL A 19 -22.46 9.34 5.36
CA VAL A 19 -23.41 9.91 4.38
C VAL A 19 -24.68 9.06 4.30
N VAL A 20 -24.56 7.72 4.33
CA VAL A 20 -25.71 6.82 4.39
C VAL A 20 -26.51 7.02 5.68
N ALA A 21 -25.83 7.09 6.82
CA ALA A 21 -26.48 7.29 8.11
C ALA A 21 -27.16 8.66 8.21
N VAL A 22 -26.51 9.72 7.71
CA VAL A 22 -27.09 11.07 7.65
C VAL A 22 -28.29 11.11 6.68
N TYR A 23 -28.18 10.44 5.52
CA TYR A 23 -29.30 10.34 4.58
C TYR A 23 -30.50 9.61 5.19
N ILE A 24 -30.28 8.45 5.82
CA ILE A 24 -31.33 7.68 6.49
C ILE A 24 -31.90 8.50 7.66
N GLY A 25 -31.06 9.15 8.49
CA GLY A 25 -31.48 9.98 9.59
C GLY A 25 -32.27 11.21 9.13
N ALA A 26 -31.80 11.93 8.11
CA ALA A 26 -32.52 13.08 7.56
C ALA A 26 -33.90 12.70 7.00
N ASN A 27 -33.95 11.51 6.38
CA ASN A 27 -35.21 10.98 5.85
C ASN A 27 -36.21 10.55 6.94
N GLN A 28 -35.78 10.31 8.17
CA GLN A 28 -36.68 10.07 9.33
C GLN A 28 -37.34 11.33 9.84
N PHE A 29 -36.75 12.52 9.57
CA PHE A 29 -37.22 13.81 10.11
C PHE A 29 -37.91 14.71 9.07
N VAL A 30 -37.83 14.38 7.76
CA VAL A 30 -38.42 15.20 6.70
C VAL A 30 -39.38 14.37 5.86
N ASP A 31 -40.66 14.50 6.19
CA ASP A 31 -41.75 13.80 5.48
C ASP A 31 -42.18 14.60 4.24
N LEU A 32 -41.46 14.45 3.13
CA LEU A 32 -41.77 15.06 1.83
C LEU A 32 -41.94 13.99 0.76
N PRO A 33 -43.17 13.50 0.50
CA PRO A 33 -43.49 12.33 -0.35
C PRO A 33 -43.14 12.59 -1.80
N GLY A 34 -42.46 13.25 -2.37
CA GLY A 34 -42.01 13.40 -3.78
C GLY A 34 -40.49 13.49 -3.91
N LEU A 35 -39.81 13.96 -2.87
CA LEU A 35 -38.35 14.09 -2.86
C LEU A 35 -37.63 12.76 -2.59
N TRP A 36 -38.28 11.79 -2.00
CA TRP A 36 -37.74 10.47 -1.68
C TRP A 36 -37.29 9.71 -2.96
N GLY A 37 -38.11 9.68 -3.97
CA GLY A 37 -37.79 9.00 -5.24
C GLY A 37 -36.61 9.66 -5.94
N VAL A 38 -36.60 10.99 -6.03
CA VAL A 38 -35.53 11.75 -6.69
C VAL A 38 -34.24 11.68 -5.91
N SER A 39 -34.28 11.84 -4.59
CA SER A 39 -33.08 11.75 -3.75
C SER A 39 -32.48 10.34 -3.76
N THR A 40 -33.30 9.31 -3.77
CA THR A 40 -32.86 7.91 -3.88
C THR A 40 -32.23 7.62 -5.25
N LEU A 41 -32.84 8.10 -6.34
CA LEU A 41 -32.31 7.94 -7.70
C LEU A 41 -30.96 8.64 -7.92
N ILE A 42 -30.68 9.70 -7.18
CA ILE A 42 -29.40 10.42 -7.25
C ILE A 42 -28.40 9.82 -6.25
N PHE A 43 -28.85 9.50 -5.05
CA PHE A 43 -27.98 9.06 -3.96
C PHE A 43 -27.34 7.70 -4.21
N PHE A 44 -28.11 6.69 -4.63
CA PHE A 44 -27.56 5.34 -4.86
C PHE A 44 -26.55 5.27 -6.02
N PRO A 45 -26.75 5.90 -7.19
CA PRO A 45 -25.72 5.99 -8.21
C PRO A 45 -24.47 6.73 -7.74
N LEU A 46 -24.62 7.84 -6.99
CA LEU A 46 -23.48 8.54 -6.41
C LEU A 46 -22.75 7.64 -5.39
N LEU A 47 -23.47 6.97 -4.50
CA LEU A 47 -22.92 6.02 -3.55
C LEU A 47 -22.15 4.89 -4.26
N ALA A 48 -22.72 4.34 -5.34
CA ALA A 48 -22.08 3.31 -6.14
C ALA A 48 -20.79 3.82 -6.81
N LEU A 49 -20.81 5.05 -7.36
CA LEU A 49 -19.64 5.67 -7.99
C LEU A 49 -18.53 5.94 -6.96
N PHE A 50 -18.89 6.41 -5.76
CA PHE A 50 -17.93 6.73 -4.71
C PHE A 50 -17.36 5.51 -4.00
N GLY A 51 -18.12 4.44 -4.00
CA GLY A 51 -17.77 3.19 -3.36
C GLY A 51 -17.07 2.16 -4.26
N LEU A 52 -16.82 2.44 -5.55
CA LEU A 52 -16.34 1.42 -6.50
C LEU A 52 -15.09 0.67 -6.04
N GLN A 53 -14.12 1.38 -5.44
CA GLN A 53 -12.90 0.74 -4.95
C GLN A 53 -13.16 -0.06 -3.66
N SER A 54 -13.99 0.46 -2.77
CA SER A 54 -14.42 -0.24 -1.55
C SER A 54 -15.25 -1.49 -1.90
N TRP A 55 -16.15 -1.38 -2.87
CA TRP A 55 -16.87 -2.53 -3.41
C TRP A 55 -15.92 -3.54 -4.07
N GLY A 56 -14.93 -3.06 -4.83
CA GLY A 56 -13.87 -3.90 -5.40
C GLY A 56 -13.12 -4.69 -4.33
N GLN A 57 -12.81 -4.08 -3.19
CA GLN A 57 -12.18 -4.77 -2.06
C GLN A 57 -13.12 -5.78 -1.39
N ILE A 58 -14.40 -5.42 -1.16
CA ILE A 58 -15.39 -6.32 -0.54
C ILE A 58 -15.63 -7.54 -1.42
N PHE A 59 -16.01 -7.31 -2.69
CA PHE A 59 -16.27 -8.40 -3.63
C PHE A 59 -15.01 -9.20 -3.93
N GLY A 60 -13.86 -8.54 -4.03
CA GLY A 60 -12.57 -9.19 -4.18
C GLY A 60 -12.25 -10.12 -3.02
N ASN A 61 -12.45 -9.68 -1.79
CA ASN A 61 -12.26 -10.52 -0.60
C ASN A 61 -13.19 -11.76 -0.61
N ILE A 62 -14.46 -11.58 -0.98
CA ILE A 62 -15.42 -12.70 -1.09
C ILE A 62 -14.98 -13.66 -2.19
N PHE A 63 -14.68 -13.13 -3.38
CA PHE A 63 -14.26 -13.92 -4.54
C PHE A 63 -13.00 -14.75 -4.23
N VAL A 64 -11.97 -14.12 -3.65
CA VAL A 64 -10.71 -14.79 -3.33
C VAL A 64 -10.91 -15.88 -2.28
N ARG A 65 -11.75 -15.65 -1.26
CA ARG A 65 -12.09 -16.69 -0.27
C ARG A 65 -12.74 -17.90 -0.92
N LEU A 66 -13.73 -17.67 -1.77
CA LEU A 66 -14.44 -18.74 -2.49
C LEU A 66 -13.50 -19.49 -3.43
N LYS A 67 -12.69 -18.76 -4.23
CA LYS A 67 -11.70 -19.33 -5.15
C LYS A 67 -10.71 -20.25 -4.42
N HIS A 68 -10.25 -19.87 -3.25
CA HIS A 68 -9.34 -20.64 -2.43
C HIS A 68 -10.04 -21.64 -1.48
N ARG A 69 -11.36 -21.79 -1.58
CA ARG A 69 -12.16 -22.66 -0.69
C ARG A 69 -11.85 -22.41 0.79
N PHE A 70 -11.64 -21.14 1.16
CA PHE A 70 -11.25 -20.65 2.48
C PHE A 70 -9.84 -21.08 2.96
N ASN A 71 -9.07 -21.81 2.17
CA ASN A 71 -7.66 -22.13 2.44
C ASN A 71 -6.75 -21.10 1.77
N LEU A 72 -6.64 -19.92 2.40
CA LEU A 72 -5.84 -18.81 1.90
C LEU A 72 -4.34 -19.08 2.09
N PRO A 73 -3.47 -18.52 1.21
CA PRO A 73 -2.04 -18.58 1.40
C PRO A 73 -1.62 -18.02 2.77
N SER A 74 -0.74 -18.75 3.43
CA SER A 74 -0.15 -18.37 4.72
C SER A 74 1.30 -18.90 4.79
N LYS A 75 2.07 -18.45 5.78
CA LYS A 75 3.45 -18.92 5.94
C LYS A 75 3.56 -20.43 6.24
N GLU A 76 2.47 -21.06 6.69
CA GLU A 76 2.40 -22.48 6.98
C GLU A 76 2.10 -23.34 5.75
N ASN A 77 1.48 -22.79 4.72
CA ASN A 77 1.02 -23.54 3.54
C ASN A 77 1.54 -23.00 2.20
N TYR A 78 2.34 -21.96 2.23
CA TYR A 78 2.91 -21.35 1.03
C TYR A 78 4.37 -20.94 1.24
N THR A 79 5.20 -21.30 0.28
CA THR A 79 6.59 -20.84 0.15
C THR A 79 6.78 -20.29 -1.25
N ASN A 80 7.39 -19.11 -1.37
CA ASN A 80 7.64 -18.51 -2.69
C ASN A 80 8.61 -19.36 -3.51
N LYS A 81 8.29 -19.51 -4.78
CA LYS A 81 9.05 -20.32 -5.77
C LYS A 81 10.28 -19.56 -6.29
N THR A 82 10.18 -18.23 -6.27
CA THR A 82 11.20 -17.31 -6.77
C THR A 82 12.00 -16.75 -5.60
N ALA A 83 13.30 -16.55 -5.79
CA ALA A 83 14.15 -15.83 -4.83
C ALA A 83 13.92 -14.32 -5.00
N TYR A 84 13.46 -13.66 -3.95
CA TYR A 84 13.17 -12.23 -3.93
C TYR A 84 14.20 -11.49 -3.10
N ILE A 85 14.77 -10.42 -3.66
CA ILE A 85 15.48 -9.38 -2.90
C ILE A 85 14.49 -8.25 -2.54
N LEU A 86 14.92 -7.29 -1.72
CA LEU A 86 14.13 -6.09 -1.44
C LEU A 86 13.98 -5.24 -2.71
N PRO A 87 12.83 -4.58 -2.91
CA PRO A 87 12.49 -3.85 -4.13
C PRO A 87 13.14 -2.45 -4.23
N PHE A 88 14.30 -2.25 -3.60
CA PHE A 88 15.01 -0.96 -3.54
C PHE A 88 16.50 -1.18 -3.26
N THR A 89 17.28 -0.10 -3.39
CA THR A 89 18.70 -0.05 -3.00
C THR A 89 18.89 0.75 -1.72
N GLY A 90 19.96 0.44 -0.99
CA GLY A 90 20.29 1.06 0.28
C GLY A 90 19.32 0.67 1.40
N LYS A 91 19.46 1.34 2.54
CA LYS A 91 18.75 1.05 3.78
C LYS A 91 17.38 1.71 3.81
N TRP A 92 16.35 0.91 4.14
CA TRP A 92 14.98 1.34 4.36
C TRP A 92 14.42 0.67 5.61
N THR A 93 13.34 1.21 6.14
CA THR A 93 12.65 0.66 7.31
C THR A 93 11.30 0.09 6.92
N VAL A 94 10.96 -1.08 7.43
CA VAL A 94 9.62 -1.66 7.34
C VAL A 94 8.69 -0.89 8.28
N PHE A 95 7.96 0.07 7.74
CA PHE A 95 7.03 0.88 8.53
C PHE A 95 5.76 0.11 8.88
N ASN A 96 5.23 -0.60 7.88
CA ASN A 96 4.11 -1.52 8.04
C ASN A 96 4.38 -2.82 7.28
N GLY A 97 3.80 -3.90 7.74
CA GLY A 97 3.87 -5.18 7.03
C GLY A 97 4.46 -6.30 7.86
N GLY A 98 4.35 -7.50 7.33
CA GLY A 98 4.81 -8.74 7.94
C GLY A 98 3.82 -9.87 7.74
N VAL A 99 4.19 -11.04 8.24
CA VAL A 99 3.45 -12.29 7.98
C VAL A 99 2.43 -12.67 9.06
N THR A 100 2.22 -11.80 10.04
CA THR A 100 1.24 -12.00 11.12
C THR A 100 0.20 -10.88 11.16
N LYS A 101 -0.92 -11.15 11.82
CA LYS A 101 -2.01 -10.18 12.00
C LYS A 101 -1.57 -8.92 12.77
N THR A 102 -0.63 -9.05 13.68
CA THR A 102 -0.12 -7.95 14.51
C THR A 102 0.81 -7.02 13.75
N LEU A 103 1.55 -7.55 12.77
CA LEU A 103 2.50 -6.79 11.95
C LEU A 103 1.84 -6.16 10.73
N SER A 104 0.85 -6.83 10.13
CA SER A 104 0.17 -6.34 8.94
C SER A 104 -0.78 -5.19 9.26
N HIS A 105 -0.75 -4.12 8.46
CA HIS A 105 -1.71 -3.02 8.51
C HIS A 105 -3.01 -3.33 7.77
N SER A 106 -3.01 -4.34 6.89
CA SER A 106 -4.12 -4.68 5.99
C SER A 106 -4.56 -6.14 6.09
N TRP A 107 -4.45 -6.77 7.26
CA TRP A 107 -4.75 -8.20 7.44
C TRP A 107 -6.13 -8.64 6.96
N GLY A 108 -7.13 -7.77 7.10
CA GLY A 108 -8.50 -8.02 6.64
C GLY A 108 -8.69 -7.98 5.12
N GLN A 109 -7.80 -7.30 4.40
CA GLN A 109 -7.78 -7.20 2.95
C GLN A 109 -6.92 -8.32 2.39
N ILE A 110 -7.55 -9.35 1.82
CA ILE A 110 -6.84 -10.59 1.43
C ILE A 110 -5.74 -10.31 0.41
N SER A 111 -5.98 -9.41 -0.53
CA SER A 111 -4.97 -9.04 -1.54
C SER A 111 -3.74 -8.34 -0.95
N GLN A 112 -3.92 -7.59 0.14
CA GLN A 112 -2.88 -6.79 0.78
C GLN A 112 -2.41 -7.39 2.13
N ARG A 113 -2.85 -8.60 2.46
CA ARG A 113 -2.60 -9.22 3.77
C ARG A 113 -1.12 -9.23 4.17
N TYR A 114 -0.23 -9.43 3.21
CA TYR A 114 1.22 -9.52 3.40
C TYR A 114 1.96 -8.37 2.71
N ALA A 115 1.27 -7.25 2.48
CA ALA A 115 1.89 -6.06 1.92
C ALA A 115 2.82 -5.39 2.92
N TYR A 116 3.85 -4.75 2.39
CA TYR A 116 4.85 -3.96 3.09
C TYR A 116 4.77 -2.51 2.65
N ASP A 117 4.87 -1.59 3.61
CA ASP A 117 5.13 -0.18 3.37
C ASP A 117 6.53 0.14 3.88
N PHE A 118 7.41 0.53 2.98
CA PHE A 118 8.79 0.87 3.28
C PHE A 118 8.99 2.37 3.24
N ILE A 119 9.68 2.90 4.25
CA ILE A 119 10.06 4.32 4.33
C ILE A 119 11.56 4.44 4.61
N ALA A 120 12.09 5.67 4.52
CA ALA A 120 13.44 5.97 4.94
C ALA A 120 13.40 6.97 6.10
N PHE A 121 14.20 6.70 7.12
CA PHE A 121 14.48 7.60 8.24
C PHE A 121 15.88 8.19 8.14
N ASP A 122 16.08 9.31 8.83
CA ASP A 122 17.41 9.71 9.25
C ASP A 122 17.77 9.09 10.60
N ASP A 123 19.00 9.37 11.08
CA ASP A 123 19.50 8.85 12.37
C ASP A 123 18.76 9.43 13.58
N ASN A 124 18.02 10.51 13.41
CA ASN A 124 17.20 11.11 14.46
C ASN A 124 15.79 10.53 14.53
N GLY A 125 15.42 9.62 13.62
CA GLY A 125 14.08 9.07 13.50
C GLY A 125 13.09 10.04 12.84
N ASP A 126 13.56 10.94 11.99
CA ASP A 126 12.73 11.81 11.17
C ASP A 126 12.56 11.19 9.76
N VAL A 127 11.41 11.39 9.15
CA VAL A 127 11.08 10.85 7.83
C VAL A 127 11.24 11.87 6.70
N PHE A 128 11.46 13.15 7.05
CA PHE A 128 11.64 14.25 6.11
C PHE A 128 12.59 15.33 6.67
N GLU A 129 13.14 16.12 5.78
CA GLU A 129 14.06 17.19 6.10
C GLU A 129 13.37 18.30 6.93
N GLY A 130 14.02 18.70 8.04
CA GLY A 130 13.50 19.71 8.95
C GLY A 130 12.64 19.20 10.10
N GLY A 131 12.48 17.92 10.22
CA GLY A 131 12.06 17.05 11.32
C GLY A 131 11.25 17.62 12.48
N LYS A 132 10.11 18.30 12.23
CA LYS A 132 9.13 18.57 13.29
C LYS A 132 7.78 18.02 12.88
N TYR A 133 7.50 16.81 13.36
CA TYR A 133 6.17 16.25 13.29
C TYR A 133 5.32 16.89 14.40
N ASP A 134 4.56 17.92 14.07
CA ASP A 134 3.67 18.61 15.02
C ASP A 134 2.19 18.14 14.90
N GLY A 135 1.96 17.04 14.18
CA GLY A 135 0.61 16.51 13.92
C GLY A 135 -0.17 17.28 12.85
N THR A 136 0.37 18.38 12.33
CA THR A 136 -0.25 19.25 11.31
C THR A 136 0.53 19.26 10.01
N ILE A 137 1.08 18.13 9.57
CA ILE A 137 2.04 18.06 8.46
C ILE A 137 1.45 18.63 7.18
N ASN A 138 1.90 19.81 6.80
CA ASN A 138 1.80 20.39 5.48
C ASN A 138 3.15 20.32 4.74
N THR A 139 3.91 19.26 4.98
CA THR A 139 5.19 19.05 4.30
C THR A 139 4.95 18.59 2.87
N LYS A 140 5.76 19.10 1.95
CA LYS A 140 5.71 18.64 0.56
C LYS A 140 6.27 17.22 0.47
N PRO A 141 5.74 16.36 -0.41
CA PRO A 141 6.26 15.01 -0.59
C PRO A 141 7.77 14.98 -0.90
N GLU A 142 8.27 15.98 -1.64
CA GLU A 142 9.67 16.08 -2.06
C GLU A 142 10.66 16.20 -0.88
N ASN A 143 10.20 16.58 0.31
CA ASN A 143 11.05 16.69 1.51
C ASN A 143 11.29 15.33 2.19
N TYR A 144 10.53 14.29 1.84
CA TYR A 144 10.68 12.96 2.45
C TYR A 144 11.90 12.24 1.92
N PHE A 145 12.65 11.59 2.80
CA PHE A 145 13.90 10.90 2.45
C PHE A 145 13.74 9.73 1.48
N CYS A 146 12.58 9.12 1.42
CA CYS A 146 12.29 8.04 0.47
C CYS A 146 11.76 8.55 -0.88
N HIS A 147 11.27 9.81 -0.97
CA HIS A 147 10.71 10.35 -2.20
C HIS A 147 11.79 10.49 -3.29
N GLY A 148 11.50 9.97 -4.46
CA GLY A 148 12.43 9.99 -5.59
C GLY A 148 13.54 8.91 -5.55
N ARG A 149 13.63 8.09 -4.51
CA ARG A 149 14.55 6.94 -4.49
C ARG A 149 14.14 5.89 -5.51
N ASP A 150 15.12 5.17 -6.04
CA ASP A 150 14.90 4.13 -7.04
C ASP A 150 14.17 2.92 -6.46
N VAL A 151 13.21 2.43 -7.24
CA VAL A 151 12.48 1.18 -7.00
C VAL A 151 12.93 0.18 -8.05
N ILE A 152 13.32 -1.00 -7.61
CA ILE A 152 13.90 -2.04 -8.46
C ILE A 152 13.00 -3.29 -8.55
N ALA A 153 13.21 -4.10 -9.57
CA ALA A 153 12.59 -5.40 -9.69
C ALA A 153 13.18 -6.36 -8.63
N ALA A 154 12.34 -6.87 -7.75
CA ALA A 154 12.75 -7.76 -6.66
C ALA A 154 13.22 -9.15 -7.15
N ALA A 155 12.91 -9.52 -8.39
CA ALA A 155 13.34 -10.74 -9.07
C ALA A 155 13.18 -10.59 -10.58
N ASP A 156 13.77 -11.49 -11.35
CA ASP A 156 13.55 -11.62 -12.79
C ASP A 156 12.04 -11.76 -13.10
N GLY A 157 11.60 -11.19 -14.22
CA GLY A 157 10.19 -11.35 -14.60
C GLY A 157 9.80 -10.58 -15.84
N VAL A 158 8.50 -10.58 -16.10
CA VAL A 158 7.88 -9.85 -17.20
C VAL A 158 6.88 -8.84 -16.64
N VAL A 159 6.99 -7.59 -17.06
CA VAL A 159 6.05 -6.53 -16.70
C VAL A 159 4.69 -6.81 -17.32
N VAL A 160 3.64 -6.94 -16.50
CA VAL A 160 2.28 -7.32 -16.96
C VAL A 160 1.26 -6.21 -16.78
N ALA A 161 1.54 -5.20 -15.95
CA ALA A 161 0.72 -4.02 -15.83
C ALA A 161 1.56 -2.82 -15.38
N VAL A 162 1.23 -1.65 -15.92
CA VAL A 162 1.85 -0.36 -15.60
C VAL A 162 0.77 0.71 -15.52
N LYS A 163 0.93 1.63 -14.60
CA LYS A 163 0.20 2.89 -14.54
C LYS A 163 1.17 3.99 -14.12
N ASP A 164 1.22 5.07 -14.90
CA ASP A 164 2.12 6.22 -14.65
C ASP A 164 1.47 7.52 -15.11
N LYS A 165 0.29 7.86 -14.58
CA LYS A 165 -0.48 9.04 -14.99
C LYS A 165 -1.05 9.86 -13.84
N TYR A 166 -0.99 9.34 -12.63
CA TYR A 166 -1.57 10.00 -11.47
C TYR A 166 -0.54 10.97 -10.89
N PRO A 167 -0.94 12.19 -10.54
CA PRO A 167 -0.05 13.11 -9.83
C PRO A 167 0.22 12.62 -8.41
N ASP A 168 1.33 13.04 -7.83
CA ASP A 168 1.54 12.94 -6.39
C ASP A 168 0.51 13.78 -5.64
N SER A 169 0.14 13.36 -4.45
CA SER A 169 -0.57 14.22 -3.51
C SER A 169 0.28 15.44 -3.20
N ARG A 170 -0.32 16.63 -3.27
CA ARG A 170 0.39 17.90 -3.06
C ARG A 170 0.80 18.13 -1.59
N THR A 171 0.14 17.42 -0.69
CA THR A 171 0.33 17.53 0.76
C THR A 171 0.31 16.15 1.36
N THR A 172 1.06 15.98 2.44
CA THR A 172 1.08 14.75 3.23
C THR A 172 0.06 14.80 4.38
N GLY A 173 -0.10 13.70 5.11
CA GLY A 173 -1.07 13.54 6.16
C GLY A 173 -2.48 13.21 5.65
N LEU A 174 -3.49 13.35 6.52
CA LEU A 174 -4.88 12.94 6.22
C LEU A 174 -5.49 13.65 4.99
N ARG A 175 -4.96 14.81 4.60
CA ARG A 175 -5.41 15.53 3.40
C ARG A 175 -4.87 14.92 2.11
N GLY A 176 -3.66 14.32 2.14
CA GLY A 176 -3.07 13.63 1.00
C GLY A 176 -3.84 12.38 0.59
N PHE A 177 -4.45 11.72 1.57
CA PHE A 177 -5.20 10.47 1.41
C PHE A 177 -6.40 10.53 0.45
N CYS A 178 -6.83 11.70 0.01
CA CYS A 178 -8.10 11.90 -0.70
C CYS A 178 -7.98 12.05 -2.21
N ASP A 179 -6.80 11.94 -2.79
CA ASP A 179 -6.56 12.35 -4.18
C ASP A 179 -6.64 11.22 -5.24
N ALA A 180 -6.94 9.99 -4.83
CA ALA A 180 -6.75 8.85 -5.71
C ALA A 180 -8.00 8.34 -6.41
N TRP A 181 -7.97 8.35 -7.75
CA TRP A 181 -8.86 7.54 -8.59
C TRP A 181 -8.52 6.04 -8.55
N ASP A 182 -7.28 5.71 -8.20
CA ASP A 182 -6.80 4.34 -7.99
C ASP A 182 -6.00 4.33 -6.68
N ILE A 183 -6.38 3.47 -5.75
CA ILE A 183 -5.72 3.41 -4.44
C ILE A 183 -4.22 3.14 -4.54
N ARG A 184 -3.77 2.44 -5.59
CA ARG A 184 -2.35 2.15 -5.84
C ARG A 184 -1.57 3.34 -6.37
N GLY A 185 -2.26 4.36 -6.92
CA GLY A 185 -1.61 5.44 -7.67
C GLY A 185 -0.90 4.93 -8.92
N ASN A 186 0.33 5.39 -9.13
CA ASN A 186 1.21 4.85 -10.16
C ASN A 186 1.84 3.56 -9.66
N PHE A 187 1.93 2.56 -10.53
CA PHE A 187 2.38 1.23 -10.13
C PHE A 187 2.97 0.42 -11.29
N VAL A 188 3.75 -0.57 -10.91
CA VAL A 188 4.25 -1.63 -11.80
C VAL A 188 3.86 -2.99 -11.21
N VAL A 189 3.37 -3.90 -12.06
CA VAL A 189 3.15 -5.32 -11.71
C VAL A 189 4.06 -6.17 -12.57
N ILE A 190 4.88 -7.01 -11.94
CA ILE A 190 5.80 -7.93 -12.59
C ILE A 190 5.35 -9.36 -12.29
N ARG A 191 5.23 -10.19 -13.34
CA ARG A 191 5.05 -11.63 -13.20
C ARG A 191 6.40 -12.30 -13.15
N HIS A 192 6.71 -12.94 -12.04
CA HIS A 192 7.98 -13.65 -11.82
C HIS A 192 7.86 -15.13 -12.15
N ASN A 193 6.72 -15.74 -11.79
CA ASN A 193 6.44 -17.15 -12.02
C ASN A 193 4.91 -17.35 -12.17
N GLU A 194 4.48 -18.57 -12.44
CA GLU A 194 3.07 -18.92 -12.39
C GLU A 194 2.55 -18.81 -10.94
N GLY A 195 1.59 -17.89 -10.77
CA GLY A 195 1.01 -17.59 -9.46
C GLY A 195 1.87 -16.68 -8.58
N GLU A 196 2.91 -16.03 -9.10
CA GLU A 196 3.73 -15.05 -8.36
C GLU A 196 3.88 -13.74 -9.12
N TYR A 197 3.28 -12.67 -8.57
CA TYR A 197 3.25 -11.33 -9.15
C TYR A 197 3.61 -10.32 -8.07
N SER A 198 4.66 -9.54 -8.28
CA SER A 198 4.93 -8.39 -7.41
C SER A 198 4.16 -7.16 -7.88
N LEU A 199 3.78 -6.30 -6.94
CA LEU A 199 3.23 -4.98 -7.16
C LEU A 199 4.07 -3.98 -6.38
N SER A 200 4.63 -2.98 -7.09
CA SER A 200 5.20 -1.76 -6.52
C SER A 200 4.24 -0.61 -6.79
N ALA A 201 3.77 0.09 -5.76
CA ALA A 201 2.74 1.13 -5.85
C ALA A 201 3.17 2.45 -5.22
N HIS A 202 2.35 3.48 -5.36
CA HIS A 202 2.59 4.87 -4.96
C HIS A 202 3.79 5.52 -5.65
N LEU A 203 4.14 5.03 -6.85
CA LEU A 203 5.32 5.50 -7.58
C LEU A 203 5.19 6.97 -8.00
N LEU A 204 6.34 7.63 -8.10
CA LEU A 204 6.47 9.02 -8.53
C LEU A 204 5.94 9.19 -9.96
N PRO A 205 5.15 10.23 -10.24
CA PRO A 205 4.63 10.52 -11.58
C PRO A 205 5.74 10.64 -12.62
N LYS A 206 5.56 9.97 -13.75
CA LYS A 206 6.49 9.97 -14.91
C LYS A 206 7.87 9.39 -14.59
N SER A 207 7.97 8.57 -13.54
CA SER A 207 9.21 7.89 -13.17
C SER A 207 9.29 6.45 -13.63
N VAL A 208 8.18 5.85 -14.06
CA VAL A 208 8.16 4.47 -14.52
C VAL A 208 8.84 4.36 -15.88
N ILE A 209 9.93 3.62 -15.95
CA ILE A 209 10.76 3.50 -17.15
C ILE A 209 10.54 2.19 -17.92
N VAL A 210 9.66 1.32 -17.41
CA VAL A 210 9.30 0.04 -18.02
C VAL A 210 7.87 0.06 -18.59
N LYS A 211 7.59 -0.79 -19.55
CA LYS A 211 6.27 -0.96 -20.18
C LYS A 211 5.80 -2.41 -20.15
N VAL A 212 4.51 -2.61 -20.33
CA VAL A 212 3.93 -3.96 -20.41
C VAL A 212 4.57 -4.77 -21.54
N GLY A 213 5.05 -5.95 -21.20
CA GLY A 213 5.76 -6.86 -22.10
C GLY A 213 7.28 -6.85 -21.92
N ASP A 214 7.84 -5.84 -21.25
CA ASP A 214 9.29 -5.80 -21.00
C ASP A 214 9.69 -6.94 -20.04
N THR A 215 10.83 -7.56 -20.34
CA THR A 215 11.53 -8.47 -19.44
C THR A 215 12.46 -7.64 -18.57
N VAL A 216 12.41 -7.86 -17.26
CA VAL A 216 13.30 -7.22 -16.29
C VAL A 216 14.12 -8.26 -15.56
N LYS A 217 15.33 -7.89 -15.18
CA LYS A 217 16.20 -8.66 -14.30
C LYS A 217 16.06 -8.17 -12.86
N GLN A 218 16.35 -9.05 -11.92
CA GLN A 218 16.49 -8.68 -10.52
C GLN A 218 17.49 -7.51 -10.39
N GLY A 219 17.10 -6.44 -9.70
CA GLY A 219 17.91 -5.24 -9.56
C GLY A 219 17.67 -4.17 -10.62
N ASP A 220 16.97 -4.45 -11.73
CA ASP A 220 16.65 -3.43 -12.73
C ASP A 220 15.72 -2.35 -12.13
N ILE A 221 16.05 -1.07 -12.38
CA ILE A 221 15.19 0.04 -11.96
C ILE A 221 13.89 -0.02 -12.76
N VAL A 222 12.75 0.08 -12.06
CA VAL A 222 11.42 0.09 -12.66
C VAL A 222 10.68 1.43 -12.51
N GLY A 223 11.11 2.25 -11.55
CA GLY A 223 10.53 3.57 -11.26
C GLY A 223 11.13 4.17 -10.00
N LYS A 224 10.46 5.17 -9.45
CA LYS A 224 10.89 5.85 -8.21
C LYS A 224 9.75 5.92 -7.20
N CYS A 225 10.10 5.90 -5.92
CA CYS A 225 9.17 6.10 -4.83
C CYS A 225 8.54 7.51 -4.90
N GLY A 226 7.24 7.59 -4.69
CA GLY A 226 6.46 8.84 -4.72
C GLY A 226 5.37 8.86 -3.66
N ASN A 227 4.30 9.62 -3.93
CA ASN A 227 3.14 9.77 -3.05
C ASN A 227 1.83 9.78 -3.85
N SER A 228 1.78 9.05 -4.94
CA SER A 228 0.58 8.96 -5.79
C SER A 228 -0.43 7.96 -5.23
N GLY A 229 -1.70 8.16 -5.53
CA GLY A 229 -2.74 7.25 -5.08
C GLY A 229 -3.26 7.53 -3.66
N ASN A 230 -3.68 6.48 -2.97
CA ASN A 230 -4.21 6.59 -1.61
C ASN A 230 -3.06 6.47 -0.60
N SER A 231 -2.29 7.54 -0.49
CA SER A 231 -1.11 7.63 0.35
C SER A 231 -1.16 8.85 1.26
N THR A 232 -0.84 8.67 2.53
CA THR A 232 -0.75 9.76 3.51
C THR A 232 0.61 10.44 3.49
N GLU A 233 1.64 9.72 3.06
CA GLU A 233 3.03 10.19 3.02
C GLU A 233 3.82 9.35 2.03
N PRO A 234 4.91 9.87 1.46
CA PRO A 234 5.77 9.10 0.58
C PRO A 234 6.24 7.80 1.22
N HIS A 235 5.98 6.70 0.55
CA HIS A 235 6.45 5.37 0.91
C HIS A 235 6.39 4.44 -0.30
N LEU A 236 7.13 3.36 -0.26
CA LEU A 236 6.98 2.29 -1.23
C LEU A 236 6.03 1.22 -0.67
N HIS A 237 4.84 1.11 -1.24
CA HIS A 237 3.97 -0.04 -1.01
C HIS A 237 4.40 -1.18 -1.93
N TRP A 238 4.77 -2.32 -1.34
CA TRP A 238 5.17 -3.49 -2.10
C TRP A 238 4.49 -4.75 -1.56
N GLN A 239 4.03 -5.61 -2.49
CA GLN A 239 3.43 -6.89 -2.14
C GLN A 239 3.69 -7.97 -3.19
N LEU A 240 3.69 -9.23 -2.76
CA LEU A 240 3.58 -10.39 -3.63
C LEU A 240 2.13 -10.88 -3.62
N GLN A 241 1.59 -11.24 -4.77
CA GLN A 241 0.21 -11.70 -4.94
C GLN A 241 0.12 -12.82 -5.98
N ASN A 242 -0.94 -13.64 -5.92
CA ASN A 242 -1.06 -14.83 -6.76
C ASN A 242 -1.67 -14.59 -8.15
N GLY A 243 -1.81 -13.34 -8.57
CA GLY A 243 -2.35 -12.99 -9.89
C GLY A 243 -2.13 -11.53 -10.23
N LYS A 244 -2.39 -11.15 -11.47
CA LYS A 244 -2.21 -9.80 -11.99
C LYS A 244 -3.17 -8.78 -11.37
N ASN A 245 -4.40 -9.19 -11.06
CA ASN A 245 -5.45 -8.28 -10.61
C ASN A 245 -5.37 -8.05 -9.11
N PHE A 246 -5.14 -6.81 -8.71
CA PHE A 246 -4.99 -6.39 -7.32
C PHE A 246 -6.17 -6.78 -6.42
N PHE A 247 -7.41 -6.61 -6.88
CA PHE A 247 -8.60 -6.90 -6.07
C PHE A 247 -9.00 -8.38 -6.05
N LEU A 248 -8.63 -9.14 -7.08
CA LEU A 248 -9.04 -10.53 -7.28
C LEU A 248 -7.92 -11.54 -6.99
N SER A 249 -6.83 -11.09 -6.39
CA SER A 249 -5.69 -11.92 -6.02
C SER A 249 -5.57 -12.06 -4.50
N ALA A 250 -5.00 -13.17 -4.07
CA ALA A 250 -4.55 -13.33 -2.68
C ALA A 250 -3.14 -12.77 -2.54
N GLY A 251 -2.87 -12.02 -1.48
CA GLY A 251 -1.52 -11.70 -1.04
C GLY A 251 -0.78 -12.97 -0.63
N LEU A 252 0.50 -13.01 -0.91
CA LEU A 252 1.40 -14.13 -0.60
C LEU A 252 2.45 -13.69 0.43
N PRO A 253 2.72 -14.48 1.47
CA PRO A 253 3.85 -14.21 2.36
C PRO A 253 5.17 -14.35 1.59
N VAL A 254 6.14 -13.51 1.88
CA VAL A 254 7.41 -13.46 1.14
C VAL A 254 8.58 -13.75 2.06
N LEU A 255 9.39 -14.70 1.66
CA LEU A 255 10.73 -14.94 2.18
C LEU A 255 11.72 -14.21 1.28
N PHE A 256 12.41 -13.22 1.83
CA PHE A 256 13.46 -12.49 1.13
C PHE A 256 14.79 -13.20 1.25
N SER A 257 15.59 -13.15 0.19
CA SER A 257 16.95 -13.72 0.10
C SER A 257 17.96 -12.58 0.07
N GLU A 258 19.19 -12.85 0.48
CA GLU A 258 20.33 -11.93 0.35
C GLU A 258 20.08 -10.55 0.98
N ILE A 259 19.44 -10.52 2.15
CA ILE A 259 19.15 -9.29 2.88
C ILE A 259 19.88 -9.23 4.22
N ALA A 260 20.16 -8.01 4.68
CA ALA A 260 20.43 -7.71 6.09
C ALA A 260 19.17 -7.12 6.71
N ALA A 261 18.91 -7.46 7.97
CA ALA A 261 17.78 -6.92 8.73
C ALA A 261 18.17 -6.79 10.20
N GLU A 262 17.82 -5.67 10.81
CA GLU A 262 18.09 -5.36 12.22
C GLU A 262 16.95 -4.53 12.81
N ASP A 263 16.84 -4.47 14.14
CA ASP A 263 15.84 -3.63 14.79
C ASP A 263 16.14 -2.14 14.52
N SER A 264 15.15 -1.40 14.06
CA SER A 264 15.29 0.01 13.70
C SER A 264 15.21 0.90 14.94
N GLN A 265 16.31 1.55 15.28
CA GLN A 265 16.33 2.59 16.32
C GLN A 265 15.53 3.82 15.87
N SER A 266 15.64 4.22 14.60
CA SER A 266 14.93 5.37 14.03
C SER A 266 13.41 5.18 14.08
N TYR A 267 12.92 3.97 13.83
CA TYR A 267 11.50 3.63 14.00
C TYR A 267 11.03 3.80 15.45
N THR A 268 11.84 3.37 16.40
CA THR A 268 11.53 3.53 17.83
C THR A 268 11.51 5.00 18.24
N LEU A 269 12.53 5.76 17.86
CA LEU A 269 12.62 7.20 18.11
C LEU A 269 11.43 7.97 17.50
N TRP A 270 11.04 7.62 16.28
CA TRP A 270 9.86 8.22 15.64
C TRP A 270 8.59 8.00 16.46
N HIS A 271 8.36 6.77 16.95
CA HIS A 271 7.19 6.46 17.77
C HIS A 271 7.22 7.19 19.12
N GLU A 272 8.38 7.33 19.74
CA GLU A 272 8.57 8.12 20.97
C GLU A 272 8.23 9.59 20.75
N LYS A 273 8.72 10.18 19.66
CA LYS A 273 8.37 11.56 19.26
C LYS A 273 6.88 11.75 19.06
N MET A 274 6.20 10.72 18.54
CA MET A 274 4.77 10.74 18.29
C MET A 274 3.94 10.44 19.54
N GLY A 275 4.56 10.05 20.66
CA GLY A 275 3.82 9.61 21.85
C GLY A 275 3.03 8.33 21.66
N VAL A 276 3.40 7.49 20.67
CA VAL A 276 2.72 6.26 20.32
C VAL A 276 3.63 5.07 20.60
N LYS A 277 3.12 4.04 21.25
CA LYS A 277 3.91 2.83 21.51
C LYS A 277 4.25 2.14 20.16
N PRO A 278 5.54 1.80 19.92
CA PRO A 278 5.92 1.02 18.73
C PRO A 278 5.14 -0.28 18.68
N ARG A 279 4.65 -0.62 17.49
CA ARG A 279 4.02 -1.92 17.24
C ARG A 279 5.04 -2.91 16.69
N THR A 280 6.17 -3.01 17.35
CA THR A 280 7.10 -4.12 17.17
C THR A 280 6.61 -5.27 18.01
N SER A 281 6.47 -6.44 17.44
CA SER A 281 6.06 -7.66 18.16
C SER A 281 7.13 -8.73 18.02
N GLU A 282 7.14 -9.69 18.90
CA GLU A 282 7.87 -10.94 18.72
C GLU A 282 7.55 -11.53 17.34
N GLY A 283 8.58 -11.90 16.58
CA GLY A 283 8.44 -12.45 15.22
C GLY A 283 8.45 -11.43 14.09
N ASN A 284 8.93 -10.19 14.31
CA ASN A 284 9.19 -9.25 13.24
C ASN A 284 10.30 -9.70 12.29
N LEU A 285 11.23 -10.52 12.76
CA LEU A 285 12.29 -11.20 12.01
C LEU A 285 12.20 -12.72 12.23
N GLU A 286 12.03 -13.47 11.14
CA GLU A 286 12.01 -14.94 11.18
C GLU A 286 12.87 -15.49 10.05
N VAL A 287 13.97 -16.15 10.41
CA VAL A 287 14.93 -16.75 9.45
C VAL A 287 14.54 -18.19 9.15
N VAL A 288 14.44 -18.53 7.88
CA VAL A 288 14.12 -19.86 7.37
C VAL A 288 15.19 -20.28 6.37
N GLY A 289 16.17 -21.04 6.83
CA GLY A 289 17.36 -21.38 6.03
C GLY A 289 18.20 -20.14 5.72
N ASP A 290 18.38 -19.84 4.44
CA ASP A 290 19.08 -18.66 3.91
C ASP A 290 18.14 -17.47 3.61
N LYS A 291 16.85 -17.60 3.91
CA LYS A 291 15.80 -16.61 3.63
C LYS A 291 15.18 -16.09 4.91
N THR A 292 14.51 -14.94 4.77
CA THR A 292 14.00 -14.22 5.94
C THR A 292 12.60 -13.66 5.70
N TYR A 293 11.68 -13.91 6.64
CA TYR A 293 10.49 -13.09 6.79
C TYR A 293 10.85 -11.84 7.57
N ILE A 294 10.44 -10.69 7.07
CA ILE A 294 10.63 -9.40 7.73
C ILE A 294 9.30 -8.84 8.22
N GLY A 295 9.37 -7.92 9.14
CA GLY A 295 8.19 -7.25 9.66
C GLY A 295 8.47 -5.86 10.18
N ARG A 296 7.42 -5.22 10.59
CA ARG A 296 7.39 -3.84 11.08
C ARG A 296 8.47 -3.57 12.13
N GLY A 297 9.16 -2.44 11.99
CA GLY A 297 10.19 -1.97 12.92
C GLY A 297 11.60 -2.47 12.63
N LEU A 298 11.79 -3.15 11.48
CA LEU A 298 13.13 -3.54 11.03
C LEU A 298 13.68 -2.54 10.02
N ASP A 299 14.95 -2.21 10.15
CA ASP A 299 15.78 -1.67 9.08
C ASP A 299 16.25 -2.82 8.22
N VAL A 300 16.15 -2.65 6.91
CA VAL A 300 16.42 -3.70 5.93
C VAL A 300 17.20 -3.15 4.73
N GLU A 301 18.12 -3.96 4.19
CA GLU A 301 18.89 -3.66 2.99
C GLU A 301 19.29 -4.93 2.24
N ASN A 302 19.55 -4.82 0.94
CA ASN A 302 20.10 -5.93 0.16
C ASN A 302 21.58 -6.11 0.47
N ARG A 303 22.05 -7.35 0.63
CA ARG A 303 23.48 -7.66 0.80
C ARG A 303 24.17 -7.56 -0.57
N GLY A 304 25.22 -6.76 -0.66
CA GLY A 304 26.01 -6.62 -1.87
C GLY A 304 25.47 -5.61 -2.90
N GLY A 305 24.58 -4.70 -2.43
CA GLY A 305 24.12 -3.54 -3.20
C GLY A 305 24.98 -2.32 -2.95
#